data_9f4e22f381ace5980ccafad45c0ebdef
#
_entry.id   9f4e22f381ace5980ccafad45c0ebdef
#
_cell.length_a   1.000
_cell.length_b   1.000
_cell.length_c   1.000
_cell.angle_alpha   90.00
_cell.angle_beta   90.00
_cell.angle_gamma   90.00
#
_symmetry.space_group_name_H-M   'P 1'
#
loop_
_entity.id
_entity.type
_entity.pdbx_description
1 polymer ?
#
loop_
_entity_poly.entity_id
_entity_poly.type
_entity_poly.pdbx_seq_one_letter_code
_entity_poly.pdbx_strand_id
1 'polypeptide(L)'
;MNGKDHIKKGLPILEDCLGGFAVIISQNDGVNPEIDLGMLGRHTVGTGSAPQNVIGSLVADPLDRAGMKITDIDKFSPEMQNPDITKPAGAGDVPLANYKMIAALAVKRGELDRKEIASFPAEHGLTGWAPTQGHIPSGVPYIGVAREDILEGKIKNAMIIGKGSLFLGRMTNLFDGVSFVIHGNTAAEEKAASGYHYRQRWPRS
;
A
#
# COMPACT_ATOMS: atom_id res chain seq x y z
N MET A 1 -19.22 3.91 -12.66
CA MET A 1 -19.81 4.92 -13.59
C MET A 1 -18.70 5.34 -14.53
N ASN A 2 -18.91 5.44 -15.83
CA ASN A 2 -17.89 5.95 -16.74
C ASN A 2 -18.00 7.47 -16.84
N GLY A 3 -16.96 8.17 -17.35
CA GLY A 3 -16.94 9.63 -17.44
C GLY A 3 -18.12 10.23 -18.22
N LYS A 4 -18.70 9.49 -19.17
CA LYS A 4 -19.90 9.92 -19.91
C LYS A 4 -21.15 10.05 -19.03
N ASP A 5 -21.29 9.16 -18.03
CA ASP A 5 -22.43 9.22 -17.10
C ASP A 5 -22.28 10.37 -16.11
N HIS A 6 -21.04 10.74 -15.74
CA HIS A 6 -20.75 11.92 -14.93
C HIS A 6 -21.11 13.20 -15.67
N ILE A 7 -20.73 13.34 -16.93
CA ILE A 7 -21.08 14.50 -17.77
C ILE A 7 -22.60 14.68 -17.85
N LYS A 8 -23.34 13.59 -18.12
CA LYS A 8 -24.80 13.62 -18.19
C LYS A 8 -25.48 14.03 -16.90
N LYS A 9 -24.86 13.77 -15.75
CA LYS A 9 -25.38 14.10 -14.43
C LYS A 9 -24.88 15.45 -13.92
N GLY A 10 -24.08 16.19 -14.70
CA GLY A 10 -23.47 17.46 -14.28
C GLY A 10 -22.51 17.33 -13.10
N LEU A 11 -21.99 16.11 -12.85
CA LEU A 11 -21.03 15.86 -11.78
C LEU A 11 -19.62 16.28 -12.24
N PRO A 12 -18.78 16.79 -11.34
CA PRO A 12 -17.40 17.07 -11.66
C PRO A 12 -16.70 15.79 -12.15
N ILE A 13 -15.94 15.91 -13.24
CA ILE A 13 -15.14 14.80 -13.75
C ILE A 13 -13.85 14.76 -12.92
N LEU A 14 -13.88 14.02 -11.83
CA LEU A 14 -12.70 13.83 -10.97
C LEU A 14 -11.69 12.84 -11.58
N GLU A 15 -12.06 12.19 -12.68
CA GLU A 15 -11.24 11.20 -13.40
C GLU A 15 -10.38 11.82 -14.53
N ASP A 16 -10.50 13.12 -14.78
CA ASP A 16 -9.71 13.80 -15.83
C ASP A 16 -8.24 14.01 -15.45
N CYS A 17 -7.83 13.57 -14.30
CA CYS A 17 -6.42 13.51 -13.96
C CYS A 17 -5.78 12.28 -14.60
N LEU A 18 -5.27 12.42 -15.81
CA LEU A 18 -4.32 11.47 -16.36
C LEU A 18 -3.04 11.55 -15.51
N GLY A 19 -2.90 10.63 -14.59
CA GLY A 19 -1.71 10.49 -13.77
C GLY A 19 -0.85 9.35 -14.32
N GLY A 20 0.43 9.60 -14.53
CA GLY A 20 1.42 8.58 -14.79
C GLY A 20 2.48 8.64 -13.70
N PHE A 21 3.02 7.50 -13.32
CA PHE A 21 4.19 7.42 -12.44
C PHE A 21 5.16 6.39 -12.99
N ALA A 22 6.44 6.56 -12.65
CA ALA A 22 7.48 5.60 -12.93
C ALA A 22 8.27 5.36 -11.63
N VAL A 23 8.60 4.10 -11.36
CA VAL A 23 9.46 3.71 -10.24
C VAL A 23 10.71 3.07 -10.81
N ILE A 24 11.87 3.56 -10.39
CA ILE A 24 13.15 2.95 -10.72
C ILE A 24 13.51 2.02 -9.57
N ILE A 25 13.68 0.74 -9.88
CA ILE A 25 14.19 -0.26 -8.94
C ILE A 25 15.60 -0.63 -9.38
N SER A 26 16.53 -0.55 -8.45
CA SER A 26 17.95 -0.86 -8.68
C SER A 26 18.50 -1.78 -7.60
N GLN A 27 19.75 -2.15 -7.70
CA GLN A 27 20.46 -2.74 -6.57
C GLN A 27 20.53 -1.74 -5.40
N ASN A 28 20.58 -2.27 -4.17
CA ASN A 28 20.67 -1.44 -2.96
C ASN A 28 21.87 -0.48 -3.06
N ASP A 29 21.58 0.81 -2.97
CA ASP A 29 22.58 1.89 -3.06
C ASP A 29 23.09 2.35 -1.68
N GLY A 30 22.57 1.78 -0.60
CA GLY A 30 22.92 2.13 0.77
C GLY A 30 22.36 3.47 1.24
N VAL A 31 21.41 4.08 0.51
CA VAL A 31 20.84 5.41 0.81
C VAL A 31 19.31 5.38 0.72
N ASN A 32 18.77 4.96 -0.42
CA ASN A 32 17.34 4.92 -0.64
C ASN A 32 16.69 3.78 0.15
N PRO A 33 15.42 3.93 0.55
CA PRO A 33 14.67 2.83 1.15
C PRO A 33 14.73 1.58 0.29
N GLU A 34 14.75 0.44 0.94
CA GLU A 34 14.86 -0.86 0.28
C GLU A 34 13.55 -1.64 0.35
N ILE A 35 13.33 -2.48 -0.67
CA ILE A 35 12.23 -3.44 -0.68
C ILE A 35 12.74 -4.72 -0.01
N ASP A 36 12.07 -5.15 1.06
CA ASP A 36 12.38 -6.42 1.68
C ASP A 36 11.81 -7.58 0.88
N LEU A 37 12.69 -8.30 0.19
CA LEU A 37 12.30 -9.47 -0.61
C LEU A 37 11.83 -10.66 0.23
N GLY A 38 12.13 -10.70 1.52
CA GLY A 38 11.61 -11.67 2.47
C GLY A 38 10.15 -11.42 2.84
N MET A 39 9.70 -10.18 2.73
CA MET A 39 8.33 -9.74 3.04
C MET A 39 7.45 -9.54 1.80
N LEU A 40 7.66 -10.32 0.75
CA LEU A 40 6.75 -10.33 -0.40
C LEU A 40 5.51 -11.15 -0.09
N GLY A 41 4.32 -10.51 -0.15
CA GLY A 41 3.04 -11.20 -0.07
C GLY A 41 2.52 -11.53 -1.46
N ARG A 42 1.89 -12.69 -1.61
CA ARG A 42 1.25 -13.08 -2.85
C ARG A 42 -0.04 -13.84 -2.59
N HIS A 43 -1.11 -13.40 -3.23
CA HIS A 43 -2.35 -14.15 -3.34
C HIS A 43 -2.43 -14.78 -4.72
N THR A 44 -2.51 -16.11 -4.78
CA THR A 44 -2.51 -16.84 -6.05
C THR A 44 -3.92 -17.26 -6.46
N VAL A 45 -4.13 -17.32 -7.76
CA VAL A 45 -5.35 -17.85 -8.37
C VAL A 45 -5.67 -19.24 -7.80
N GLY A 46 -6.94 -19.47 -7.47
CA GLY A 46 -7.40 -20.74 -6.93
C GLY A 46 -7.40 -20.86 -5.40
N THR A 47 -6.81 -19.90 -4.67
CA THR A 47 -6.82 -19.90 -3.19
C THR A 47 -8.07 -19.25 -2.58
N GLY A 48 -9.04 -18.91 -3.42
CA GLY A 48 -10.30 -18.29 -3.02
C GLY A 48 -10.28 -16.76 -3.05
N SER A 49 -11.40 -16.15 -3.41
CA SER A 49 -11.57 -14.71 -3.52
C SER A 49 -12.20 -14.07 -2.28
N ALA A 50 -12.31 -14.79 -1.17
CA ALA A 50 -12.80 -14.22 0.08
C ALA A 50 -11.84 -13.12 0.56
N PRO A 51 -12.36 -11.91 0.92
CA PRO A 51 -11.50 -10.80 1.34
C PRO A 51 -10.51 -11.16 2.43
N GLN A 52 -10.90 -12.03 3.36
CA GLN A 52 -10.05 -12.48 4.46
C GLN A 52 -8.86 -13.29 3.97
N ASN A 53 -9.05 -14.15 2.96
CA ASN A 53 -7.97 -14.95 2.39
C ASN A 53 -6.98 -14.05 1.65
N VAL A 54 -7.51 -13.09 0.88
CA VAL A 54 -6.70 -12.13 0.13
C VAL A 54 -5.83 -11.29 1.07
N ILE A 55 -6.44 -10.69 2.11
CA ILE A 55 -5.70 -9.88 3.08
C ILE A 55 -4.76 -10.76 3.92
N GLY A 56 -5.14 -12.00 4.24
CA GLY A 56 -4.25 -12.96 4.88
C GLY A 56 -2.96 -13.15 4.08
N SER A 57 -3.10 -13.52 2.81
CA SER A 57 -1.95 -13.79 1.93
C SER A 57 -1.09 -12.55 1.64
N LEU A 58 -1.71 -11.37 1.57
CA LEU A 58 -1.00 -10.14 1.21
C LEU A 58 -0.41 -9.38 2.41
N VAL A 59 -0.98 -9.57 3.61
CA VAL A 59 -0.56 -8.82 4.80
C VAL A 59 -0.01 -9.76 5.87
N ALA A 60 -0.79 -10.73 6.33
CA ALA A 60 -0.37 -11.56 7.45
C ALA A 60 0.80 -12.49 7.11
N ASP A 61 0.69 -13.23 6.02
CA ASP A 61 1.69 -14.25 5.67
C ASP A 61 3.12 -13.69 5.48
N PRO A 62 3.32 -12.53 4.77
CA PRO A 62 4.66 -11.96 4.68
C PRO A 62 5.19 -11.45 6.02
N LEU A 63 4.34 -10.85 6.85
CA LEU A 63 4.73 -10.35 8.17
C LEU A 63 5.06 -11.51 9.14
N ASP A 64 4.30 -12.60 9.08
CA ASP A 64 4.59 -13.81 9.88
C ASP A 64 5.97 -14.37 9.56
N ARG A 65 6.35 -14.42 8.29
CA ARG A 65 7.70 -14.87 7.91
C ARG A 65 8.80 -13.98 8.45
N ALA A 66 8.53 -12.69 8.62
CA ALA A 66 9.45 -11.71 9.20
C ALA A 66 9.38 -11.63 10.74
N GLY A 67 8.45 -12.35 11.38
CA GLY A 67 8.20 -12.24 12.82
C GLY A 67 7.62 -10.89 13.25
N MET A 68 6.97 -10.18 12.32
CA MET A 68 6.37 -8.86 12.55
C MET A 68 4.87 -8.95 12.77
N LYS A 69 4.33 -7.98 13.50
CA LYS A 69 2.88 -7.76 13.65
C LYS A 69 2.36 -6.82 12.57
N ILE A 70 1.06 -6.86 12.34
CA ILE A 70 0.38 -5.89 11.46
C ILE A 70 0.58 -4.46 11.99
N THR A 71 0.56 -4.30 13.31
CA THR A 71 0.76 -3.00 13.99
C THR A 71 2.19 -2.47 13.94
N ASP A 72 3.17 -3.27 13.49
CA ASP A 72 4.56 -2.81 13.29
C ASP A 72 4.73 -2.09 11.95
N ILE A 73 3.74 -2.11 11.09
CA ILE A 73 3.75 -1.37 9.82
C ILE A 73 3.19 0.03 10.05
N ASP A 74 4.00 1.04 9.81
CA ASP A 74 3.60 2.44 10.01
C ASP A 74 2.51 2.89 9.05
N LYS A 75 2.62 2.53 7.76
CA LYS A 75 1.64 2.90 6.74
C LYS A 75 1.30 1.75 5.78
N PHE A 76 0.01 1.61 5.51
CA PHE A 76 -0.50 0.71 4.49
C PHE A 76 -1.01 1.49 3.29
N SER A 77 -0.60 1.10 2.10
CA SER A 77 -1.12 1.63 0.83
C SER A 77 -1.83 0.53 0.05
N PRO A 78 -3.12 0.28 0.33
CA PRO A 78 -3.93 -0.70 -0.40
C PRO A 78 -4.51 -0.13 -1.68
N GLU A 79 -5.72 -0.56 -2.08
CA GLU A 79 -6.50 0.10 -3.13
C GLU A 79 -6.89 1.51 -2.71
N MET A 80 -6.25 2.50 -3.31
CA MET A 80 -6.40 3.93 -2.99
C MET A 80 -7.32 4.65 -3.96
N GLN A 81 -8.41 4.03 -4.37
CA GLN A 81 -9.42 4.63 -5.25
C GLN A 81 -10.14 5.78 -4.56
N ASN A 82 -10.44 6.85 -5.31
CA ASN A 82 -11.15 8.01 -4.77
C ASN A 82 -12.58 7.66 -4.34
N PRO A 83 -12.93 7.81 -3.05
CA PRO A 83 -14.26 7.50 -2.53
C PRO A 83 -15.38 8.35 -3.12
N ASP A 84 -15.08 9.58 -3.58
CA ASP A 84 -16.07 10.44 -4.23
C ASP A 84 -16.57 9.87 -5.55
N ILE A 85 -15.78 8.99 -6.16
CA ILE A 85 -16.14 8.27 -7.38
C ILE A 85 -16.74 6.90 -7.05
N THR A 86 -16.13 6.19 -6.12
CA THR A 86 -16.52 4.79 -5.83
C THR A 86 -17.82 4.69 -5.03
N LYS A 87 -18.12 5.63 -4.13
CA LYS A 87 -19.38 5.66 -3.38
C LYS A 87 -20.60 5.80 -4.28
N PRO A 88 -20.67 6.80 -5.19
CA PRO A 88 -21.80 6.91 -6.12
C PRO A 88 -21.91 5.73 -7.09
N ALA A 89 -20.80 5.05 -7.38
CA ALA A 89 -20.77 3.85 -8.21
C ALA A 89 -21.23 2.57 -7.48
N GLY A 90 -21.53 2.65 -6.17
CA GLY A 90 -21.98 1.53 -5.35
C GLY A 90 -20.85 0.68 -4.76
N ALA A 91 -19.59 1.06 -4.94
CA ALA A 91 -18.44 0.34 -4.38
C ALA A 91 -18.09 0.77 -2.94
N GLY A 92 -18.68 1.87 -2.45
CA GLY A 92 -18.42 2.40 -1.11
C GLY A 92 -17.06 3.11 -1.02
N ASP A 93 -16.56 3.23 0.21
CA ASP A 93 -15.24 3.78 0.50
C ASP A 93 -14.20 2.65 0.46
N VAL A 94 -13.57 2.46 -0.68
CA VAL A 94 -12.66 1.34 -0.92
C VAL A 94 -11.42 1.39 -0.03
N PRO A 95 -10.70 2.52 0.10
CA PRO A 95 -9.57 2.61 1.02
C PRO A 95 -9.95 2.30 2.47
N LEU A 96 -11.01 2.91 2.97
CA LEU A 96 -11.48 2.69 4.34
C LEU A 96 -11.88 1.24 4.58
N ALA A 97 -12.54 0.59 3.61
CA ALA A 97 -12.89 -0.82 3.71
C ALA A 97 -11.65 -1.71 3.81
N ASN A 98 -10.60 -1.42 3.05
CA ASN A 98 -9.33 -2.14 3.12
C ASN A 98 -8.66 -1.96 4.49
N TYR A 99 -8.56 -0.74 5.01
CA TYR A 99 -8.00 -0.50 6.35
C TYR A 99 -8.76 -1.24 7.45
N LYS A 100 -10.08 -1.22 7.40
CA LYS A 100 -10.91 -1.97 8.35
C LYS A 100 -10.71 -3.48 8.26
N MET A 101 -10.49 -4.03 7.07
CA MET A 101 -10.17 -5.45 6.90
C MET A 101 -8.82 -5.80 7.50
N ILE A 102 -7.80 -4.96 7.29
CA ILE A 102 -6.46 -5.14 7.87
C ILE A 102 -6.55 -5.07 9.41
N ALA A 103 -7.24 -4.05 9.95
CA ALA A 103 -7.45 -3.91 11.38
C ALA A 103 -8.20 -5.10 11.99
N ALA A 104 -9.27 -5.58 11.32
CA ALA A 104 -10.00 -6.75 11.78
C ALA A 104 -9.13 -8.02 11.80
N LEU A 105 -8.20 -8.15 10.86
CA LEU A 105 -7.24 -9.23 10.85
C LEU A 105 -6.25 -9.10 12.03
N ALA A 106 -5.75 -7.89 12.33
CA ALA A 106 -4.90 -7.63 13.49
C ALA A 106 -5.63 -7.97 14.82
N VAL A 107 -6.91 -7.62 14.94
CA VAL A 107 -7.74 -8.02 16.09
C VAL A 107 -7.86 -9.54 16.22
N LYS A 108 -8.14 -10.23 15.11
CA LYS A 108 -8.22 -11.70 15.08
C LYS A 108 -6.93 -12.36 15.54
N ARG A 109 -5.80 -11.72 15.29
CA ARG A 109 -4.45 -12.20 15.65
C ARG A 109 -4.04 -11.79 17.08
N GLY A 110 -4.86 -11.00 17.78
CA GLY A 110 -4.53 -10.47 19.11
C GLY A 110 -3.47 -9.37 19.11
N GLU A 111 -3.26 -8.72 17.98
CA GLU A 111 -2.27 -7.64 17.78
C GLU A 111 -2.88 -6.25 17.98
N LEU A 112 -4.21 -6.14 17.98
CA LEU A 112 -4.97 -4.90 18.10
C LEU A 112 -6.23 -5.16 18.94
N ASP A 113 -6.65 -4.20 19.77
CA ASP A 113 -7.93 -4.25 20.46
C ASP A 113 -9.07 -3.93 19.49
N ARG A 114 -10.22 -4.61 19.66
CA ARG A 114 -11.40 -4.39 18.80
C ARG A 114 -11.89 -2.94 18.80
N LYS A 115 -11.71 -2.22 19.90
CA LYS A 115 -12.08 -0.78 20.02
C LYS A 115 -11.19 0.12 19.13
N GLU A 116 -10.02 -0.35 18.74
CA GLU A 116 -9.03 0.42 17.95
C GLU A 116 -9.24 0.25 16.43
N ILE A 117 -10.16 -0.60 15.96
CA ILE A 117 -10.49 -0.72 14.54
C ILE A 117 -10.89 0.63 13.93
N ALA A 118 -11.54 1.49 14.71
CA ALA A 118 -12.01 2.79 14.22
C ALA A 118 -10.87 3.80 14.07
N SER A 119 -9.85 3.75 14.93
CA SER A 119 -8.67 4.64 14.89
C SER A 119 -7.60 4.16 13.92
N PHE A 120 -7.52 2.86 13.64
CA PHE A 120 -6.50 2.26 12.78
C PHE A 120 -6.30 2.97 11.43
N PRO A 121 -7.37 3.41 10.69
CA PRO A 121 -7.18 4.15 9.45
C PRO A 121 -6.50 5.52 9.63
N ALA A 122 -6.68 6.16 10.78
CA ALA A 122 -6.00 7.43 11.07
C ALA A 122 -4.52 7.23 11.39
N GLU A 123 -4.17 6.14 12.04
CA GLU A 123 -2.81 5.83 12.48
C GLU A 123 -1.99 5.21 11.34
N HIS A 124 -2.53 4.19 10.68
CA HIS A 124 -1.83 3.36 9.69
C HIS A 124 -2.26 3.60 8.24
N GLY A 125 -3.30 4.39 8.03
CA GLY A 125 -3.80 4.75 6.69
C GLY A 125 -3.12 5.97 6.10
N LEU A 126 -3.47 6.26 4.85
CA LEU A 126 -3.03 7.44 4.10
C LEU A 126 -4.11 8.53 4.12
N THR A 127 -3.69 9.78 4.04
CA THR A 127 -4.59 10.96 4.10
C THR A 127 -5.20 11.33 2.75
N GLY A 128 -4.86 10.61 1.69
CA GLY A 128 -5.34 10.89 0.33
C GLY A 128 -5.62 9.60 -0.44
N TRP A 129 -5.89 9.76 -1.70
CA TRP A 129 -6.14 8.67 -2.65
C TRP A 129 -5.45 8.93 -3.98
N ALA A 130 -5.31 7.87 -4.76
CA ALA A 130 -4.69 7.96 -6.07
C ALA A 130 -5.61 8.68 -7.06
N PRO A 131 -5.05 9.41 -8.03
CA PRO A 131 -5.83 10.07 -9.08
C PRO A 131 -6.41 9.08 -10.10
N THR A 132 -6.21 7.78 -9.93
CA THR A 132 -6.64 6.73 -10.85
C THR A 132 -7.65 5.78 -10.23
N GLN A 133 -8.46 5.16 -11.07
CA GLN A 133 -9.42 4.11 -10.72
C GLN A 133 -8.82 2.69 -10.75
N GLY A 134 -7.56 2.55 -11.16
CA GLY A 134 -6.90 1.25 -11.23
C GLY A 134 -6.84 0.53 -9.87
N HIS A 135 -7.28 -0.72 -9.81
CA HIS A 135 -7.27 -1.48 -8.55
C HIS A 135 -5.84 -1.83 -8.10
N ILE A 136 -5.09 -2.53 -8.95
CA ILE A 136 -3.73 -2.97 -8.62
C ILE A 136 -2.77 -1.79 -8.46
N PRO A 137 -2.71 -0.82 -9.40
CA PRO A 137 -1.71 0.24 -9.33
C PRO A 137 -2.08 1.39 -8.39
N SER A 138 -3.31 1.45 -7.85
CA SER A 138 -3.77 2.64 -7.11
C SER A 138 -3.02 2.90 -5.80
N GLY A 139 -2.41 1.89 -5.18
CA GLY A 139 -1.56 2.05 -4.00
C GLY A 139 -0.09 2.37 -4.33
N VAL A 140 0.36 2.09 -5.55
CA VAL A 140 1.78 2.20 -5.93
C VAL A 140 2.33 3.63 -5.92
N PRO A 141 1.58 4.67 -6.31
CA PRO A 141 2.07 6.06 -6.28
C PRO A 141 2.56 6.54 -4.91
N TYR A 142 2.08 5.92 -3.82
CA TYR A 142 2.53 6.25 -2.47
C TYR A 142 4.02 5.98 -2.25
N ILE A 143 4.65 5.12 -3.04
CA ILE A 143 6.09 4.80 -2.91
C ILE A 143 6.94 6.08 -2.88
N GLY A 144 6.61 7.09 -3.71
CA GLY A 144 7.33 8.36 -3.74
C GLY A 144 7.25 9.10 -2.41
N VAL A 145 6.04 9.23 -1.86
CA VAL A 145 5.81 9.87 -0.55
C VAL A 145 6.45 9.06 0.57
N ALA A 146 6.26 7.73 0.57
CA ALA A 146 6.84 6.86 1.58
C ALA A 146 8.38 6.93 1.58
N ARG A 147 9.00 7.04 0.40
CA ARG A 147 10.45 7.23 0.30
C ARG A 147 10.89 8.49 1.04
N GLU A 148 10.25 9.63 0.78
CA GLU A 148 10.60 10.89 1.44
C GLU A 148 10.35 10.81 2.97
N ASP A 149 9.20 10.27 3.37
CA ASP A 149 8.85 10.13 4.78
C ASP A 149 9.81 9.20 5.55
N ILE A 150 10.31 8.13 4.90
CA ILE A 150 11.32 7.23 5.48
C ILE A 150 12.68 7.97 5.59
N LEU A 151 13.11 8.66 4.53
CA LEU A 151 14.37 9.39 4.53
C LEU A 151 14.39 10.54 5.56
N GLU A 152 13.23 11.15 5.81
CA GLU A 152 13.06 12.18 6.85
C GLU A 152 12.83 11.60 8.26
N GLY A 153 12.74 10.28 8.40
CA GLY A 153 12.51 9.61 9.68
C GLY A 153 11.10 9.78 10.25
N LYS A 154 10.12 10.19 9.44
CA LYS A 154 8.71 10.31 9.85
C LYS A 154 8.03 8.96 10.03
N ILE A 155 8.40 8.00 9.19
CA ILE A 155 7.98 6.61 9.26
C ILE A 155 9.22 5.70 9.09
N LYS A 156 9.14 4.47 9.58
CA LYS A 156 10.19 3.47 9.42
C LYS A 156 9.94 2.58 8.21
N ASN A 157 8.68 2.29 7.93
CA ASN A 157 8.29 1.36 6.89
C ASN A 157 6.90 1.66 6.32
N ALA A 158 6.62 1.09 5.15
CA ALA A 158 5.30 1.11 4.56
C ALA A 158 5.05 -0.18 3.77
N MET A 159 3.83 -0.71 3.82
CA MET A 159 3.42 -1.85 3.03
C MET A 159 2.57 -1.40 1.83
N ILE A 160 3.04 -1.70 0.63
CA ILE A 160 2.34 -1.45 -0.62
C ILE A 160 1.57 -2.71 -1.02
N ILE A 161 0.27 -2.59 -1.27
CA ILE A 161 -0.61 -3.72 -1.55
C ILE A 161 -1.29 -3.50 -2.89
N GLY A 162 -0.86 -4.25 -3.91
CA GLY A 162 -1.53 -4.34 -5.20
C GLY A 162 -2.42 -5.58 -5.24
N LYS A 163 -3.73 -5.37 -5.35
CA LYS A 163 -4.66 -6.48 -5.50
C LYS A 163 -5.69 -6.20 -6.59
N GLY A 164 -6.15 -7.24 -7.26
CA GLY A 164 -7.19 -7.14 -8.26
C GLY A 164 -8.57 -6.86 -7.66
N SER A 165 -9.51 -6.54 -8.53
CA SER A 165 -10.91 -6.36 -8.14
C SER A 165 -11.51 -7.68 -7.65
N LEU A 166 -12.13 -7.66 -6.48
CA LEU A 166 -12.90 -8.79 -5.96
C LEU A 166 -14.06 -9.18 -6.90
N PHE A 167 -14.58 -8.20 -7.65
CA PHE A 167 -15.62 -8.43 -8.65
C PHE A 167 -15.09 -9.27 -9.83
N LEU A 168 -13.92 -8.90 -10.38
CA LEU A 168 -13.28 -9.69 -11.43
C LEU A 168 -12.89 -11.08 -10.93
N GLY A 169 -12.44 -11.18 -9.69
CA GLY A 169 -12.14 -12.46 -9.05
C GLY A 169 -13.36 -13.40 -9.02
N ARG A 170 -14.54 -12.88 -8.70
CA ARG A 170 -15.80 -13.65 -8.71
C ARG A 170 -16.23 -14.08 -10.11
N MET A 171 -16.02 -13.23 -11.11
CA MET A 171 -16.42 -13.50 -12.48
C MET A 171 -15.49 -14.47 -13.20
N THR A 172 -14.20 -14.35 -12.96
CA THR A 172 -13.18 -15.06 -13.75
C THR A 172 -12.49 -16.17 -12.97
N ASN A 173 -12.62 -16.18 -11.65
CA ASN A 173 -11.81 -16.98 -10.72
C ASN A 173 -10.29 -16.78 -10.90
N LEU A 174 -9.89 -15.66 -11.52
CA LEU A 174 -8.53 -15.27 -11.85
C LEU A 174 -8.16 -14.03 -11.03
N PHE A 175 -8.11 -14.17 -9.71
CA PHE A 175 -7.73 -13.10 -8.83
C PHE A 175 -6.28 -13.30 -8.38
N ASP A 176 -5.45 -12.31 -8.58
CA ASP A 176 -4.08 -12.29 -8.10
C ASP A 176 -3.78 -10.96 -7.40
N GLY A 177 -2.81 -10.97 -6.51
CA GLY A 177 -2.35 -9.79 -5.78
C GLY A 177 -0.92 -9.98 -5.30
N VAL A 178 -0.24 -8.88 -5.10
CA VAL A 178 1.11 -8.84 -4.58
C VAL A 178 1.23 -7.70 -3.56
N SER A 179 2.04 -7.90 -2.54
CA SER A 179 2.42 -6.84 -1.61
C SER A 179 3.92 -6.91 -1.33
N PHE A 180 4.47 -5.81 -0.89
CA PHE A 180 5.83 -5.72 -0.42
C PHE A 180 5.96 -4.62 0.64
N VAL A 181 6.98 -4.75 1.47
CA VAL A 181 7.34 -3.72 2.45
C VAL A 181 8.55 -2.97 1.93
N ILE A 182 8.50 -1.64 2.05
CA ILE A 182 9.65 -0.76 1.92
C ILE A 182 10.00 -0.24 3.31
N HIS A 183 11.29 -0.14 3.60
CA HIS A 183 11.79 0.35 4.90
C HIS A 183 13.10 1.11 4.73
N GLY A 184 13.58 1.72 5.81
CA GLY A 184 14.88 2.39 5.84
C GLY A 184 16.01 1.46 5.39
N ASN A 185 17.02 2.03 4.75
CA ASN A 185 18.13 1.24 4.24
C ASN A 185 19.00 0.73 5.39
N THR A 186 19.06 -0.59 5.56
CA THR A 186 19.84 -1.22 6.64
C THR A 186 21.33 -0.93 6.54
N ALA A 187 21.88 -0.86 5.34
CA ALA A 187 23.29 -0.48 5.14
C ALA A 187 23.55 0.99 5.49
N ALA A 188 22.56 1.87 5.36
CA ALA A 188 22.66 3.26 5.80
C ALA A 188 22.62 3.37 7.33
N GLU A 189 21.77 2.58 7.99
CA GLU A 189 21.68 2.52 9.45
C GLU A 189 22.96 1.95 10.07
N GLU A 190 23.54 0.91 9.51
CA GLU A 190 24.84 0.35 9.94
C GLU A 190 25.98 1.36 9.78
N LYS A 191 26.01 2.11 8.67
CA LYS A 191 27.01 3.17 8.45
C LYS A 191 26.84 4.33 9.42
N ALA A 192 25.62 4.75 9.70
CA ALA A 192 25.33 5.79 10.69
C ALA A 192 25.73 5.35 12.09
N ALA A 193 25.46 4.11 12.48
CA ALA A 193 25.86 3.52 13.75
C ALA A 193 27.37 3.37 13.88
N SER A 194 28.10 3.14 12.77
CA SER A 194 29.57 3.04 12.76
C SER A 194 30.31 4.37 12.69
N GLY A 195 29.62 5.50 12.62
CA GLY A 195 30.21 6.84 12.55
C GLY A 195 30.84 7.22 11.19
N TYR A 196 30.56 6.46 10.15
CA TYR A 196 31.12 6.71 8.81
C TYR A 196 30.32 7.78 8.07
N HIS A 197 30.86 9.02 7.98
CA HIS A 197 30.30 10.08 7.15
C HIS A 197 30.78 9.96 5.71
N TYR A 198 29.88 9.54 4.79
CA TYR A 198 30.14 9.57 3.36
C TYR A 198 29.96 11.00 2.81
N ARG A 199 31.05 11.70 2.45
CA ARG A 199 30.97 12.93 1.65
C ARG A 199 30.66 12.57 0.21
N GLN A 200 29.42 12.80 -0.22
CA GLN A 200 29.05 12.76 -1.65
C GLN A 200 29.87 13.79 -2.41
N ARG A 201 30.83 13.32 -3.22
CA ARG A 201 31.46 14.15 -4.26
C ARG A 201 30.63 13.97 -5.55
N TRP A 202 29.77 14.91 -5.82
CA TRP A 202 29.27 15.09 -7.17
C TRP A 202 30.37 15.69 -8.02
N PRO A 203 30.71 15.15 -9.19
CA PRO A 203 31.59 15.85 -10.14
C PRO A 203 30.82 17.07 -10.64
N ARG A 204 31.39 18.25 -10.43
CA ARG A 204 30.91 19.48 -11.08
C ARG A 204 31.32 19.37 -12.55
N SER A 205 30.33 19.31 -13.46
CA SER A 205 30.51 19.53 -14.89
C SER A 205 30.76 20.99 -15.18
#